data_a3496db02f5f0949a7b824cfaee831f6
#
_entry.id   a3496db02f5f0949a7b824cfaee831f6
#
_cell.length_a   1.000
_cell.length_b   1.000
_cell.length_c   1.000
_cell.angle_alpha   90.00
_cell.angle_beta   90.00
_cell.angle_gamma   90.00
#
_symmetry.space_group_name_H-M   'P 1'
#
loop_
_entity.id
_entity.type
_entity.pdbx_description
1 polymer ?
#
loop_
_entity_poly.entity_id
_entity_poly.type
_entity_poly.pdbx_seq_one_letter_code
_entity_poly.pdbx_strand_id
1 'polypeptide(L)'
;MIAEQVGAVGVQDFLAPAARLRGAGTAGLAELSDLEHADRLARMREGSLGSVHSWELVTAVDGPGTRMTVFLAGCPLRCLYCHNPDTLEMRRGEPVEADELLARIRRYRRIFQTTKGGITLSGGEVLMQPAFAGRVLRGAKEMGIHTALDTSGFLGAAATDQMLADTDLVLLDVKSGIPETYRKVTGRALQPTIDFGDRLNERGIEIWVRFVLV
;
A
#
# COMPACT_ATOMS: atom_id res chain seq x y z
N MET A 1 41.07 35.37 -4.82
CA MET A 1 41.33 33.94 -4.76
C MET A 1 40.35 33.38 -3.71
N ILE A 2 39.21 32.90 -4.17
CA ILE A 2 38.26 32.18 -3.35
C ILE A 2 38.27 30.75 -3.89
N ALA A 3 38.96 29.85 -3.16
CA ALA A 3 38.90 28.44 -3.42
C ALA A 3 37.69 27.86 -2.72
N GLU A 4 36.66 27.58 -3.44
CA GLU A 4 35.51 26.81 -2.97
C GLU A 4 35.97 25.41 -2.56
N GLN A 5 35.78 25.10 -1.29
CA GLN A 5 35.83 23.74 -0.81
C GLN A 5 34.55 23.03 -1.30
N VAL A 6 34.63 22.37 -2.44
CA VAL A 6 33.66 21.33 -2.80
C VAL A 6 33.99 20.12 -1.95
N GLY A 7 33.24 19.93 -0.87
CA GLY A 7 33.34 18.72 -0.07
C GLY A 7 33.05 17.50 -0.93
N ALA A 8 33.98 16.55 -0.97
CA ALA A 8 33.80 15.28 -1.66
C ALA A 8 32.62 14.53 -1.02
N VAL A 9 31.51 14.43 -1.73
CA VAL A 9 30.39 13.57 -1.35
C VAL A 9 30.92 12.14 -1.39
N GLY A 10 30.97 11.48 -0.26
CA GLY A 10 31.48 10.11 -0.15
C GLY A 10 30.59 9.14 -0.88
N VAL A 11 31.19 8.13 -1.52
CA VAL A 11 30.45 7.04 -2.22
C VAL A 11 29.44 6.34 -1.29
N GLN A 12 29.64 6.41 0.01
CA GLN A 12 28.69 5.87 1.01
C GLN A 12 27.37 6.61 1.06
N ASP A 13 27.30 7.88 0.66
CA ASP A 13 26.05 8.65 0.63
C ASP A 13 25.10 8.22 -0.50
N PHE A 14 25.63 7.52 -1.52
CA PHE A 14 24.83 6.95 -2.60
C PHE A 14 24.33 5.52 -2.30
N LEU A 15 24.88 4.84 -1.29
CA LEU A 15 24.53 3.46 -0.94
C LEU A 15 23.49 3.36 0.18
N ALA A 16 23.26 4.42 0.94
CA ALA A 16 22.13 4.53 1.84
C ALA A 16 20.98 5.20 1.08
N PRO A 17 19.92 4.47 0.68
CA PRO A 17 18.74 5.15 0.18
C PRO A 17 18.30 6.09 1.30
N ALA A 18 18.31 7.38 1.04
CA ALA A 18 17.71 8.36 1.93
C ALA A 18 16.31 7.84 2.22
N ALA A 19 16.04 7.56 3.50
CA ALA A 19 14.69 7.21 3.92
C ALA A 19 13.79 8.33 3.42
N ARG A 20 13.05 8.06 2.35
CA ARG A 20 12.10 9.03 1.84
C ARG A 20 11.00 9.08 2.87
N LEU A 21 11.04 10.11 3.70
CA LEU A 21 9.88 10.49 4.51
C LEU A 21 8.79 10.88 3.52
N ARG A 22 7.95 9.91 3.17
CA ARG A 22 6.77 10.16 2.35
C ARG A 22 5.63 10.53 3.28
N GLY A 23 5.05 11.69 3.04
CA GLY A 23 3.89 12.16 3.77
C GLY A 23 4.14 12.39 5.26
N ALA A 24 3.12 12.14 6.05
CA ALA A 24 3.16 12.35 7.50
C ALA A 24 3.83 11.20 8.29
N GLY A 25 4.37 10.18 7.61
CA GLY A 25 4.76 8.93 8.25
C GLY A 25 3.56 8.28 8.94
N THR A 26 3.71 7.91 10.22
CA THR A 26 2.60 7.47 11.09
C THR A 26 2.14 8.58 12.04
N ALA A 27 2.52 9.83 11.78
CA ALA A 27 2.21 10.96 12.66
C ALA A 27 0.70 11.05 12.97
N GLY A 28 0.38 11.13 14.24
CA GLY A 28 -0.99 11.19 14.75
C GLY A 28 -1.74 9.85 14.73
N LEU A 29 -1.06 8.72 14.50
CA LEU A 29 -1.53 7.38 14.83
C LEU A 29 -0.85 6.95 16.14
N ALA A 30 -1.59 6.20 16.98
CA ALA A 30 -1.03 5.67 18.22
C ALA A 30 -0.04 4.54 17.93
N GLU A 31 1.10 4.55 18.59
CA GLU A 31 2.08 3.48 18.56
C GLU A 31 1.78 2.45 19.65
N LEU A 32 1.92 1.17 19.32
CA LEU A 32 1.71 0.04 20.23
C LEU A 32 3.06 -0.66 20.46
N SER A 33 3.94 -0.01 21.20
CA SER A 33 5.32 -0.49 21.43
C SER A 33 5.42 -1.73 22.33
N ASP A 34 4.41 -1.98 23.18
CA ASP A 34 4.53 -2.91 24.31
C ASP A 34 3.76 -4.25 24.13
N LEU A 35 3.28 -4.54 22.92
CA LEU A 35 2.62 -5.82 22.67
C LEU A 35 3.61 -6.97 22.64
N GLU A 36 3.32 -8.04 23.38
CA GLU A 36 4.03 -9.30 23.24
C GLU A 36 3.93 -9.82 21.79
N HIS A 37 4.99 -10.45 21.31
CA HIS A 37 5.09 -10.88 19.90
C HIS A 37 3.94 -11.81 19.48
N ALA A 38 3.52 -12.74 20.35
CA ALA A 38 2.43 -13.66 20.07
C ALA A 38 1.09 -12.96 19.94
N ASP A 39 0.79 -12.01 20.83
CA ASP A 39 -0.43 -11.21 20.81
C ASP A 39 -0.48 -10.33 19.54
N ARG A 40 0.64 -9.69 19.22
CA ARG A 40 0.78 -8.90 17.98
C ARG A 40 0.47 -9.73 16.73
N LEU A 41 1.02 -10.94 16.62
CA LEU A 41 0.75 -11.82 15.49
C LEU A 41 -0.71 -12.27 15.43
N ALA A 42 -1.33 -12.58 16.58
CA ALA A 42 -2.75 -12.94 16.63
C ALA A 42 -3.62 -11.79 16.11
N ARG A 43 -3.40 -10.58 16.60
CA ARG A 43 -4.13 -9.38 16.19
C ARG A 43 -3.92 -9.00 14.73
N MET A 44 -2.73 -9.23 14.18
CA MET A 44 -2.49 -9.06 12.75
C MET A 44 -3.27 -10.07 11.90
N ARG A 45 -3.38 -11.34 12.34
CA ARG A 45 -4.18 -12.37 11.67
C ARG A 45 -5.68 -12.06 11.70
N GLU A 46 -6.17 -11.47 12.78
CA GLU A 46 -7.56 -11.02 12.94
C GLU A 46 -7.85 -9.71 12.19
N GLY A 47 -6.83 -8.99 11.77
CA GLY A 47 -6.94 -7.72 11.08
C GLY A 47 -7.25 -6.53 12.00
N SER A 48 -7.18 -6.68 13.32
CA SER A 48 -7.31 -5.56 14.26
C SER A 48 -6.04 -4.70 14.30
N LEU A 49 -4.89 -5.29 13.96
CA LEU A 49 -3.59 -4.64 13.93
C LEU A 49 -2.95 -4.80 12.55
N GLY A 50 -2.39 -3.73 12.00
CA GLY A 50 -1.60 -3.74 10.76
C GLY A 50 -0.21 -3.14 10.96
N SER A 51 0.70 -3.49 10.05
CA SER A 51 2.00 -2.83 9.94
C SER A 51 1.92 -1.76 8.87
N VAL A 52 1.86 -0.49 9.29
CA VAL A 52 1.70 0.68 8.44
C VAL A 52 3.05 1.38 8.31
N HIS A 53 3.51 1.60 7.07
CA HIS A 53 4.73 2.36 6.83
C HIS A 53 4.49 3.87 6.95
N SER A 54 3.45 4.36 6.27
CA SER A 54 3.11 5.79 6.25
C SER A 54 1.72 6.00 5.68
N TRP A 55 1.25 7.23 5.74
CA TRP A 55 0.05 7.66 5.04
C TRP A 55 0.27 9.06 4.44
N GLU A 56 -0.42 9.33 3.34
CA GLU A 56 -0.43 10.63 2.68
C GLU A 56 -1.86 11.10 2.47
N LEU A 57 -2.08 12.40 2.64
CA LEU A 57 -3.34 13.04 2.30
C LEU A 57 -3.16 13.88 1.03
N VAL A 58 -4.21 13.95 0.20
CA VAL A 58 -4.19 14.72 -1.04
C VAL A 58 -3.26 14.12 -2.10
N THR A 59 -3.31 12.80 -2.29
CA THR A 59 -2.71 12.20 -3.48
C THR A 59 -3.66 12.35 -4.67
N ALA A 60 -3.10 12.59 -5.85
CA ALA A 60 -3.87 12.76 -7.09
C ALA A 60 -3.61 11.62 -8.11
N VAL A 61 -2.68 10.71 -7.79
CA VAL A 61 -2.24 9.64 -8.69
C VAL A 61 -2.68 8.24 -8.25
N ASP A 62 -3.26 8.13 -7.05
CA ASP A 62 -3.63 6.86 -6.44
C ASP A 62 -5.13 6.58 -6.53
N GLY A 63 -5.78 7.06 -7.59
CA GLY A 63 -7.20 6.90 -7.87
C GLY A 63 -7.94 8.23 -8.02
N PRO A 64 -9.28 8.21 -8.17
CA PRO A 64 -10.07 9.42 -8.45
C PRO A 64 -10.19 10.33 -7.23
N GLY A 65 -10.27 11.63 -7.49
CA GLY A 65 -10.51 12.67 -6.49
C GLY A 65 -9.37 12.85 -5.49
N THR A 66 -9.65 13.57 -4.40
CA THR A 66 -8.68 13.71 -3.29
C THR A 66 -8.69 12.44 -2.43
N ARG A 67 -7.52 11.87 -2.19
CA ARG A 67 -7.42 10.59 -1.48
C ARG A 67 -6.49 10.66 -0.29
N MET A 68 -6.78 9.80 0.69
CA MET A 68 -5.79 9.38 1.67
C MET A 68 -5.22 8.05 1.19
N THR A 69 -3.92 8.02 0.92
CA THR A 69 -3.20 6.78 0.60
C THR A 69 -2.48 6.28 1.83
N VAL A 70 -2.72 5.04 2.20
CA VAL A 70 -2.07 4.36 3.34
C VAL A 70 -1.12 3.32 2.79
N PHE A 71 0.15 3.44 3.12
CA PHE A 71 1.20 2.54 2.67
C PHE A 71 1.47 1.48 3.74
N LEU A 72 1.12 0.23 3.42
CA LEU A 72 1.39 -0.91 4.30
C LEU A 72 2.81 -1.43 4.09
N ALA A 73 3.41 -1.98 5.14
CA ALA A 73 4.70 -2.64 5.06
C ALA A 73 4.57 -4.12 4.66
N GLY A 74 5.61 -4.64 4.01
CA GLY A 74 5.69 -6.01 3.51
C GLY A 74 5.43 -6.13 2.02
N CYS A 75 6.34 -6.78 1.27
CA CYS A 75 6.15 -7.10 -0.14
C CYS A 75 6.89 -8.40 -0.50
N PRO A 76 6.25 -9.33 -1.21
CA PRO A 76 6.91 -10.57 -1.64
C PRO A 76 7.71 -10.39 -2.93
N LEU A 77 7.52 -9.27 -3.65
CA LEU A 77 8.23 -8.96 -4.88
C LEU A 77 9.57 -8.28 -4.58
N ARG A 78 10.49 -8.33 -5.55
CA ARG A 78 11.80 -7.66 -5.50
C ARG A 78 12.01 -6.91 -6.81
N CYS A 79 11.07 -5.97 -7.10
CA CYS A 79 11.09 -5.21 -8.34
C CYS A 79 12.40 -4.42 -8.49
N LEU A 80 13.06 -4.53 -9.64
CA LEU A 80 14.32 -3.84 -9.92
C LEU A 80 14.18 -2.31 -9.87
N TYR A 81 12.99 -1.80 -10.17
CA TYR A 81 12.63 -0.38 -10.12
C TYR A 81 11.63 -0.09 -8.98
N CYS A 82 11.77 -0.75 -7.84
CA CYS A 82 10.87 -0.53 -6.72
C CYS A 82 10.85 0.95 -6.32
N HIS A 83 9.65 1.52 -6.28
CA HIS A 83 9.46 2.93 -5.93
C HIS A 83 9.51 3.16 -4.42
N ASN A 84 9.18 2.10 -3.63
CA ASN A 84 9.09 2.14 -2.18
C ASN A 84 9.91 0.99 -1.54
N PRO A 85 11.25 0.96 -1.72
CA PRO A 85 12.06 -0.16 -1.23
C PRO A 85 12.07 -0.27 0.30
N ASP A 86 11.76 0.79 0.99
CA ASP A 86 11.61 0.88 2.45
C ASP A 86 10.36 0.14 2.98
N THR A 87 9.37 -0.13 2.12
CA THR A 87 8.17 -0.89 2.50
C THR A 87 8.32 -2.41 2.34
N LEU A 88 9.45 -2.91 1.85
CA LEU A 88 9.63 -4.35 1.53
C LEU A 88 9.53 -5.27 2.73
N GLU A 89 9.91 -4.81 3.91
CA GLU A 89 9.95 -5.60 5.13
C GLU A 89 8.82 -5.23 6.08
N MET A 90 8.04 -6.21 6.55
CA MET A 90 6.97 -6.01 7.52
C MET A 90 7.41 -5.27 8.79
N ARG A 91 8.64 -5.52 9.24
CA ARG A 91 9.20 -4.92 10.47
C ARG A 91 9.53 -3.42 10.32
N ARG A 92 9.48 -2.87 9.11
CA ARG A 92 9.71 -1.44 8.86
C ARG A 92 8.45 -0.59 8.98
N GLY A 93 7.31 -1.21 9.18
CA GLY A 93 6.08 -0.50 9.49
C GLY A 93 5.84 -0.45 11.00
N GLU A 94 5.12 0.57 11.41
CA GLU A 94 4.64 0.72 12.77
C GLU A 94 3.35 -0.08 13.00
N PRO A 95 3.15 -0.67 14.18
CA PRO A 95 1.90 -1.34 14.51
C PRO A 95 0.77 -0.30 14.70
N VAL A 96 -0.27 -0.40 13.88
CA VAL A 96 -1.40 0.53 13.88
C VAL A 96 -2.71 -0.24 14.05
N GLU A 97 -3.55 0.20 14.98
CA GLU A 97 -4.91 -0.32 15.15
C GLU A 97 -5.79 0.06 13.97
N ALA A 98 -6.57 -0.91 13.47
CA ALA A 98 -7.52 -0.63 12.39
C ALA A 98 -8.54 0.44 12.78
N ASP A 99 -9.03 0.41 14.01
CA ASP A 99 -10.01 1.38 14.52
C ASP A 99 -9.42 2.79 14.66
N GLU A 100 -8.13 2.91 15.01
CA GLU A 100 -7.40 4.18 15.04
C GLU A 100 -7.27 4.77 13.62
N LEU A 101 -6.89 3.93 12.66
CA LEU A 101 -6.82 4.34 11.26
C LEU A 101 -8.18 4.77 10.72
N LEU A 102 -9.25 4.01 11.03
CA LEU A 102 -10.62 4.36 10.66
C LEU A 102 -11.10 5.67 11.30
N ALA A 103 -10.73 5.92 12.56
CA ALA A 103 -11.01 7.19 13.23
C ALA A 103 -10.31 8.36 12.51
N ARG A 104 -9.08 8.15 12.04
CA ARG A 104 -8.33 9.11 11.23
C ARG A 104 -9.03 9.38 9.89
N ILE A 105 -9.39 8.34 9.14
CA ILE A 105 -10.09 8.40 7.85
C ILE A 105 -11.40 9.18 8.00
N ARG A 106 -12.17 8.93 9.06
CA ARG A 106 -13.45 9.60 9.33
C ARG A 106 -13.33 11.12 9.39
N ARG A 107 -12.22 11.67 9.87
CA ARG A 107 -11.99 13.13 9.95
C ARG A 107 -12.01 13.81 8.58
N TYR A 108 -11.65 13.07 7.52
CA TYR A 108 -11.56 13.58 6.16
C TYR A 108 -12.77 13.21 5.29
N ARG A 109 -13.78 12.52 5.85
CA ARG A 109 -14.95 12.04 5.11
C ARG A 109 -15.61 13.12 4.24
N ARG A 110 -15.77 14.33 4.75
CA ARG A 110 -16.40 15.44 4.00
C ARG A 110 -15.59 15.84 2.78
N ILE A 111 -14.27 15.89 2.90
CA ILE A 111 -13.37 16.19 1.79
C ILE A 111 -13.51 15.11 0.71
N PHE A 112 -13.46 13.84 1.09
CA PHE A 112 -13.62 12.72 0.16
C PHE A 112 -14.95 12.78 -0.59
N GLN A 113 -16.04 13.03 0.11
CA GLN A 113 -17.37 13.14 -0.51
C GLN A 113 -17.47 14.33 -1.48
N THR A 114 -16.92 15.49 -1.13
CA THR A 114 -16.95 16.69 -1.98
C THR A 114 -16.12 16.53 -3.24
N THR A 115 -14.96 15.87 -3.13
CA THR A 115 -14.02 15.70 -4.24
C THR A 115 -14.24 14.40 -5.03
N LYS A 116 -15.24 13.60 -4.66
CA LYS A 116 -15.45 12.23 -5.18
C LYS A 116 -14.19 11.37 -5.01
N GLY A 117 -13.45 11.60 -3.94
CA GLY A 117 -12.25 10.90 -3.57
C GLY A 117 -12.51 9.81 -2.52
N GLY A 118 -11.46 9.37 -1.82
CA GLY A 118 -11.63 8.31 -0.83
C GLY A 118 -10.32 7.87 -0.21
N ILE A 119 -10.21 6.57 0.07
CA ILE A 119 -8.96 5.97 0.53
C ILE A 119 -8.37 5.05 -0.53
N THR A 120 -7.05 4.93 -0.51
CA THR A 120 -6.29 3.91 -1.24
C THR A 120 -5.39 3.18 -0.25
N LEU A 121 -5.50 1.86 -0.21
CA LEU A 121 -4.53 1.03 0.49
C LEU A 121 -3.46 0.59 -0.51
N SER A 122 -2.21 0.91 -0.21
CA SER A 122 -1.03 0.70 -1.05
C SER A 122 0.17 0.27 -0.19
N GLY A 123 1.39 0.49 -0.65
CA GLY A 123 2.61 0.29 0.14
C GLY A 123 3.61 -0.63 -0.54
N GLY A 124 4.04 -1.67 0.15
CA GLY A 124 4.79 -2.77 -0.44
C GLY A 124 3.86 -3.63 -1.30
N GLU A 125 3.11 -4.51 -0.66
CA GLU A 125 2.00 -5.27 -1.27
C GLU A 125 0.88 -5.38 -0.22
N VAL A 126 -0.23 -4.74 -0.48
CA VAL A 126 -1.33 -4.64 0.49
C VAL A 126 -1.91 -6.01 0.87
N LEU A 127 -1.89 -6.96 -0.06
CA LEU A 127 -2.36 -8.33 0.17
C LEU A 127 -1.41 -9.21 0.99
N MET A 128 -0.30 -8.65 1.50
CA MET A 128 0.46 -9.23 2.60
C MET A 128 -0.29 -9.15 3.93
N GLN A 129 -1.25 -8.22 4.05
CA GLN A 129 -2.03 -7.97 5.25
C GLN A 129 -3.54 -7.97 4.94
N PRO A 130 -4.09 -9.06 4.35
CA PRO A 130 -5.44 -9.06 3.78
C PRO A 130 -6.54 -8.85 4.83
N ALA A 131 -6.36 -9.37 6.05
CA ALA A 131 -7.33 -9.21 7.12
C ALA A 131 -7.44 -7.75 7.59
N PHE A 132 -6.29 -7.07 7.79
CA PHE A 132 -6.24 -5.66 8.14
C PHE A 132 -6.80 -4.78 7.01
N ALA A 133 -6.35 -5.02 5.78
CA ALA A 133 -6.82 -4.28 4.62
C ALA A 133 -8.33 -4.43 4.43
N GLY A 134 -8.86 -5.65 4.53
CA GLY A 134 -10.31 -5.90 4.44
C GLY A 134 -11.12 -5.20 5.53
N ARG A 135 -10.62 -5.16 6.77
CA ARG A 135 -11.26 -4.43 7.87
C ARG A 135 -11.31 -2.92 7.60
N VAL A 136 -10.21 -2.34 7.12
CA VAL A 136 -10.14 -0.90 6.82
C VAL A 136 -11.04 -0.54 5.63
N LEU A 137 -11.02 -1.33 4.55
CA LEU A 137 -11.90 -1.13 3.39
C LEU A 137 -13.37 -1.17 3.79
N ARG A 138 -13.78 -2.18 4.56
CA ARG A 138 -15.15 -2.30 5.07
C ARG A 138 -15.55 -1.07 5.88
N GLY A 139 -14.76 -0.68 6.88
CA GLY A 139 -15.08 0.47 7.72
C GLY A 139 -15.15 1.78 6.93
N ALA A 140 -14.34 1.95 5.88
CA ALA A 140 -14.43 3.08 4.97
C ALA A 140 -15.72 3.03 4.12
N LYS A 141 -16.06 1.85 3.59
CA LYS A 141 -17.29 1.63 2.82
C LYS A 141 -18.55 1.94 3.64
N GLU A 142 -18.61 1.49 4.90
CA GLU A 142 -19.70 1.79 5.84
C GLU A 142 -19.84 3.30 6.11
N MET A 143 -18.76 4.06 6.02
CA MET A 143 -18.79 5.52 6.09
C MET A 143 -19.21 6.21 4.78
N GLY A 144 -19.48 5.45 3.70
CA GLY A 144 -19.77 5.97 2.37
C GLY A 144 -18.56 6.64 1.73
N ILE A 145 -17.36 6.13 1.99
CA ILE A 145 -16.11 6.60 1.41
C ILE A 145 -15.70 5.63 0.32
N HIS A 146 -15.33 6.16 -0.85
CA HIS A 146 -14.81 5.37 -1.97
C HIS A 146 -13.50 4.67 -1.60
N THR A 147 -13.39 3.39 -1.93
CA THR A 147 -12.28 2.52 -1.54
C THR A 147 -11.48 2.08 -2.76
N ALA A 148 -10.17 2.14 -2.67
CA ALA A 148 -9.29 1.62 -3.71
C ALA A 148 -8.20 0.73 -3.11
N LEU A 149 -7.85 -0.31 -3.87
CA LEU A 149 -6.79 -1.26 -3.58
C LEU A 149 -5.69 -1.10 -4.62
N ASP A 150 -4.49 -0.75 -4.18
CA ASP A 150 -3.31 -0.66 -5.04
C ASP A 150 -2.41 -1.87 -4.81
N THR A 151 -2.31 -2.73 -5.80
CA THR A 151 -1.66 -4.05 -5.68
C THR A 151 -1.02 -4.51 -6.98
N SER A 152 0.02 -5.32 -6.86
CA SER A 152 0.56 -6.09 -8.00
C SER A 152 -0.35 -7.25 -8.43
N GLY A 153 -1.32 -7.61 -7.62
CA GLY A 153 -2.17 -8.78 -7.81
C GLY A 153 -1.49 -10.13 -7.54
N PHE A 154 -0.19 -10.15 -7.27
CA PHE A 154 0.56 -11.41 -7.05
C PHE A 154 -0.01 -12.24 -5.89
N LEU A 155 -0.52 -11.62 -4.85
CA LEU A 155 -1.19 -12.29 -3.74
C LEU A 155 -2.72 -12.24 -3.85
N GLY A 156 -3.27 -12.09 -5.05
CA GLY A 156 -4.71 -11.96 -5.32
C GLY A 156 -5.58 -13.06 -4.72
N ALA A 157 -5.04 -14.28 -4.58
CA ALA A 157 -5.73 -15.38 -3.90
C ALA A 157 -6.00 -15.11 -2.41
N ALA A 158 -5.26 -14.20 -1.75
CA ALA A 158 -5.49 -13.82 -0.36
C ALA A 158 -6.64 -12.82 -0.18
N ALA A 159 -7.07 -12.14 -1.26
CA ALA A 159 -8.22 -11.25 -1.21
C ALA A 159 -9.50 -12.06 -1.04
N THR A 160 -10.22 -11.84 0.07
CA THR A 160 -11.50 -12.52 0.31
C THR A 160 -12.61 -11.90 -0.55
N ASP A 161 -13.68 -12.66 -0.79
CA ASP A 161 -14.85 -12.17 -1.52
C ASP A 161 -15.47 -10.95 -0.88
N GLN A 162 -15.46 -10.93 0.45
CA GLN A 162 -15.95 -9.77 1.21
C GLN A 162 -15.05 -8.55 1.04
N MET A 163 -13.73 -8.73 1.08
CA MET A 163 -12.78 -7.64 0.82
C MET A 163 -13.00 -7.04 -0.57
N LEU A 164 -13.22 -7.89 -1.57
CA LEU A 164 -13.50 -7.45 -2.94
C LEU A 164 -14.85 -6.72 -3.06
N ALA A 165 -15.88 -7.16 -2.33
CA ALA A 165 -17.18 -6.46 -2.27
C ALA A 165 -17.08 -5.07 -1.59
N ASP A 166 -16.09 -4.88 -0.71
CA ASP A 166 -15.82 -3.62 -0.05
C ASP A 166 -14.82 -2.73 -0.83
N THR A 167 -14.43 -3.14 -2.06
CA THR A 167 -13.48 -2.43 -2.93
C THR A 167 -14.21 -1.86 -4.15
N ASP A 168 -14.11 -0.55 -4.38
CA ASP A 168 -14.71 0.12 -5.54
C ASP A 168 -13.79 0.11 -6.76
N LEU A 169 -12.48 0.19 -6.55
CA LEU A 169 -11.46 0.30 -7.59
C LEU A 169 -10.21 -0.51 -7.23
N VAL A 170 -9.65 -1.19 -8.19
CA VAL A 170 -8.32 -1.80 -8.06
C VAL A 170 -7.35 -1.13 -9.03
N LEU A 171 -6.27 -0.56 -8.48
CA LEU A 171 -5.11 -0.13 -9.24
C LEU A 171 -4.19 -1.35 -9.38
N LEU A 172 -4.26 -2.01 -10.54
CA LEU A 172 -3.51 -3.25 -10.79
C LEU A 172 -2.19 -2.96 -11.49
N ASP A 173 -1.10 -3.11 -10.76
CA ASP A 173 0.25 -2.86 -11.22
C ASP A 173 0.81 -4.08 -11.96
N VAL A 174 0.65 -4.12 -13.27
CA VAL A 174 1.22 -5.18 -14.12
C VAL A 174 2.66 -4.82 -14.49
N LYS A 175 3.63 -5.49 -13.85
CA LYS A 175 5.07 -5.15 -14.02
C LYS A 175 5.66 -5.57 -15.37
N SER A 176 5.04 -6.51 -16.07
CA SER A 176 5.25 -6.88 -17.47
C SER A 176 4.14 -7.84 -17.92
N GLY A 177 3.73 -7.79 -19.18
CA GLY A 177 2.86 -8.80 -19.82
C GLY A 177 3.62 -10.02 -20.35
N ILE A 178 4.96 -10.01 -20.31
CA ILE A 178 5.81 -11.10 -20.76
C ILE A 178 6.33 -11.88 -19.55
N PRO A 179 6.01 -13.19 -19.39
CA PRO A 179 6.34 -13.97 -18.20
C PRO A 179 7.82 -13.96 -17.82
N GLU A 180 8.71 -14.07 -18.78
CA GLU A 180 10.17 -14.03 -18.55
C GLU A 180 10.62 -12.66 -18.02
N THR A 181 10.15 -11.58 -18.65
CA THR A 181 10.43 -10.21 -18.22
C THR A 181 9.86 -9.93 -16.85
N TYR A 182 8.60 -10.36 -16.59
CA TYR A 182 7.98 -10.23 -15.28
C TYR A 182 8.84 -10.90 -14.20
N ARG A 183 9.29 -12.14 -14.45
CA ARG A 183 10.15 -12.86 -13.51
C ARG A 183 11.48 -12.16 -13.29
N LYS A 184 12.11 -11.66 -14.35
CA LYS A 184 13.38 -10.90 -14.29
C LYS A 184 13.22 -9.63 -13.46
N VAL A 185 12.12 -8.91 -13.65
CA VAL A 185 11.84 -7.62 -12.99
C VAL A 185 11.43 -7.80 -11.54
N THR A 186 10.59 -8.80 -11.21
CA THR A 186 9.94 -8.91 -9.90
C THR A 186 10.49 -10.05 -9.03
N GLY A 187 11.19 -11.01 -9.63
CA GLY A 187 11.58 -12.26 -9.00
C GLY A 187 10.42 -13.26 -8.83
N ARG A 188 9.25 -13.03 -9.43
CA ARG A 188 8.02 -13.82 -9.27
C ARG A 188 7.40 -14.18 -10.60
N ALA A 189 6.44 -15.14 -10.59
CA ALA A 189 5.65 -15.50 -11.76
C ALA A 189 4.54 -14.47 -12.04
N LEU A 190 4.21 -14.29 -13.32
CA LEU A 190 3.14 -13.39 -13.77
C LEU A 190 1.73 -13.95 -13.51
N GLN A 191 1.55 -15.27 -13.62
CA GLN A 191 0.23 -15.90 -13.64
C GLN A 191 -0.70 -15.48 -12.49
N PRO A 192 -0.25 -15.39 -11.21
CA PRO A 192 -1.13 -14.96 -10.12
C PRO A 192 -1.70 -13.55 -10.32
N THR A 193 -0.96 -12.64 -10.97
CA THR A 193 -1.45 -11.29 -11.31
C THR A 193 -2.54 -11.35 -12.37
N ILE A 194 -2.39 -12.21 -13.40
CA ILE A 194 -3.41 -12.43 -14.43
C ILE A 194 -4.67 -13.03 -13.81
N ASP A 195 -4.54 -14.12 -13.05
CA ASP A 195 -5.66 -14.79 -12.38
C ASP A 195 -6.45 -13.83 -11.49
N PHE A 196 -5.75 -12.91 -10.83
CA PHE A 196 -6.41 -11.88 -10.02
C PHE A 196 -7.16 -10.87 -10.89
N GLY A 197 -6.57 -10.40 -11.98
CA GLY A 197 -7.21 -9.51 -12.95
C GLY A 197 -8.49 -10.13 -13.51
N ASP A 198 -8.46 -11.40 -13.92
CA ASP A 198 -9.61 -12.15 -14.42
C ASP A 198 -10.72 -12.24 -13.35
N ARG A 199 -10.35 -12.59 -12.12
CA ARG A 199 -11.30 -12.63 -10.99
C ARG A 199 -11.96 -11.29 -10.70
N LEU A 200 -11.22 -10.17 -10.80
CA LEU A 200 -11.77 -8.83 -10.63
C LEU A 200 -12.77 -8.50 -11.75
N ASN A 201 -12.42 -8.82 -13.00
CA ASN A 201 -13.28 -8.62 -14.17
C ASN A 201 -14.57 -9.42 -14.07
N GLU A 202 -14.51 -10.70 -13.70
CA GLU A 202 -15.69 -11.55 -13.47
C GLU A 202 -16.65 -10.99 -12.41
N ARG A 203 -16.12 -10.23 -11.45
CA ARG A 203 -16.90 -9.57 -10.39
C ARG A 203 -17.40 -8.18 -10.76
N GLY A 204 -17.01 -7.66 -11.92
CA GLY A 204 -17.37 -6.31 -12.38
C GLY A 204 -16.75 -5.20 -11.53
N ILE A 205 -15.59 -5.46 -10.89
CA ILE A 205 -14.86 -4.43 -10.13
C ILE A 205 -14.08 -3.57 -11.11
N GLU A 206 -14.12 -2.25 -10.93
CA GLU A 206 -13.35 -1.33 -11.77
C GLU A 206 -11.85 -1.56 -11.59
N ILE A 207 -11.12 -1.66 -12.70
CA ILE A 207 -9.67 -1.89 -12.73
C ILE A 207 -8.99 -0.78 -13.51
N TRP A 208 -8.01 -0.13 -12.88
CA TRP A 208 -7.05 0.72 -13.58
C TRP A 208 -5.73 -0.03 -13.69
N VAL A 209 -5.43 -0.52 -14.86
CA VAL A 209 -4.14 -1.17 -15.12
C VAL A 209 -3.05 -0.13 -15.16
N ARG A 210 -2.02 -0.31 -14.33
CA ARG A 210 -0.83 0.53 -14.31
C ARG A 210 0.38 -0.23 -14.83
N PHE A 211 1.23 0.47 -15.56
CA PHE A 211 2.45 -0.05 -16.13
C PHE A 211 3.56 0.99 -16.07
N VAL A 212 4.76 0.59 -15.66
CA VAL A 212 5.94 1.46 -15.64
C VAL A 212 6.77 1.19 -16.89
N LEU A 213 6.91 2.20 -17.73
CA LEU A 213 7.82 2.18 -18.88
C LEU A 213 9.25 2.40 -18.37
N VAL A 214 10.15 1.47 -18.64
CA VAL A 214 11.57 1.50 -18.30
C VAL A 214 12.42 1.22 -19.54
#